data_4d5e9c7817a792ec31c076f7e4f790c3
#
_entry.id   4d5e9c7817a792ec31c076f7e4f790c3
#
_cell.length_a   1.000
_cell.length_b   1.000
_cell.length_c   1.000
_cell.angle_alpha   90.00
_cell.angle_beta   90.00
_cell.angle_gamma   90.00
#
_symmetry.space_group_name_H-M   'P 1'
#
loop_
_entity.id
_entity.type
_entity.pdbx_description
1 polymer ?
#
loop_
_entity_poly.entity_id
_entity_poly.type
_entity_poly.pdbx_seq_one_letter_code
_entity_poly.pdbx_strand_id
1 'polypeptide(L)'
;RVPNTVNMSSSDKNGNSLFCIPLLYDDLSSSLEDIILLASKSRSIPFRKVGNTKVKFPEQPPIEAVEGEVSVPFYEGKLPMLPCLHNAVMTENPSHLARAYLVSWYRDLLTLRTNLTSLEEKNKVLDMVVEEIKSIAENNDEVWLDWDEGQTRKHARFTVHGNYKTPSCDKLISEGYCIGKCWRFPNVDN
;
A
#
# COMPACT_ATOMS: atom_id res chain seq x y z
N ARG A 1 -7.06 -12.51 0.77
CA ARG A 1 -7.29 -13.78 0.04
C ARG A 1 -8.78 -14.06 -0.03
N VAL A 2 -9.26 -14.64 -1.13
CA VAL A 2 -10.69 -14.94 -1.31
C VAL A 2 -11.04 -16.20 -0.49
N PRO A 3 -12.10 -16.20 0.33
CA PRO A 3 -12.54 -17.39 1.05
C PRO A 3 -12.87 -18.55 0.08
N ASN A 4 -12.64 -19.78 0.53
CA ASN A 4 -12.87 -21.02 -0.22
C ASN A 4 -12.01 -21.18 -1.50
N THR A 5 -10.94 -20.41 -1.65
CA THR A 5 -9.95 -20.67 -2.69
C THR A 5 -8.80 -21.52 -2.14
N VAL A 6 -8.22 -22.37 -3.02
CA VAL A 6 -7.05 -23.16 -2.63
C VAL A 6 -5.86 -22.26 -2.37
N ASN A 7 -5.20 -22.45 -1.23
CA ASN A 7 -3.97 -21.76 -0.90
C ASN A 7 -2.78 -22.55 -1.46
N MET A 8 -2.30 -22.15 -2.63
CA MET A 8 -1.19 -22.83 -3.34
C MET A 8 0.14 -22.81 -2.60
N SER A 9 0.29 -21.98 -1.58
CA SER A 9 1.52 -21.86 -0.77
C SER A 9 1.46 -22.58 0.57
N SER A 10 0.35 -23.30 0.86
CA SER A 10 0.18 -24.02 2.12
C SER A 10 -0.34 -25.42 1.87
N SER A 11 0.27 -26.40 2.54
CA SER A 11 -0.14 -27.80 2.49
C SER A 11 -0.20 -28.41 3.90
N ASP A 12 -1.00 -29.47 4.03
CA ASP A 12 -1.03 -30.31 5.23
C ASP A 12 0.21 -31.22 5.33
N LYS A 13 0.29 -32.06 6.37
CA LYS A 13 1.39 -33.01 6.59
C LYS A 13 1.56 -34.05 5.46
N ASN A 14 0.52 -34.26 4.65
CA ASN A 14 0.49 -35.20 3.53
C ASN A 14 0.74 -34.50 2.18
N GLY A 15 1.02 -33.19 2.17
CA GLY A 15 1.24 -32.42 0.95
C GLY A 15 -0.04 -32.00 0.23
N ASN A 16 -1.23 -32.19 0.82
CA ASN A 16 -2.48 -31.73 0.23
C ASN A 16 -2.62 -30.21 0.40
N SER A 17 -3.06 -29.53 -0.65
CA SER A 17 -3.31 -28.09 -0.59
C SER A 17 -4.44 -27.77 0.39
N LEU A 18 -4.26 -26.69 1.17
CA LEU A 18 -5.24 -26.18 2.09
C LEU A 18 -6.10 -25.08 1.45
N PHE A 19 -7.34 -24.95 1.93
CA PHE A 19 -8.24 -23.88 1.51
C PHE A 19 -8.07 -22.65 2.41
N CYS A 20 -8.29 -21.48 1.84
CA CYS A 20 -8.52 -20.27 2.61
C CYS A 20 -9.96 -20.31 3.14
N ILE A 21 -10.15 -20.69 4.37
CA ILE A 21 -11.48 -20.81 4.97
C ILE A 21 -11.78 -19.61 5.88
N PRO A 22 -13.04 -19.18 5.95
CA PRO A 22 -13.47 -18.25 7.01
C PRO A 22 -13.51 -18.96 8.35
N LEU A 23 -12.99 -18.35 9.41
CA LEU A 23 -13.07 -18.83 10.78
C LEU A 23 -14.23 -18.13 11.52
N LEU A 24 -14.96 -18.88 12.32
CA LEU A 24 -15.90 -18.35 13.30
C LEU A 24 -15.14 -18.02 14.59
N TYR A 25 -15.77 -17.22 15.46
CA TYR A 25 -15.19 -16.88 16.76
C TYR A 25 -14.84 -18.12 17.59
N ASP A 26 -15.70 -19.12 17.54
CA ASP A 26 -15.51 -20.38 18.28
C ASP A 26 -14.32 -21.21 17.75
N ASP A 27 -13.99 -21.07 16.46
CA ASP A 27 -12.84 -21.76 15.86
C ASP A 27 -11.50 -21.20 16.38
N LEU A 28 -11.48 -19.97 16.92
CA LEU A 28 -10.27 -19.34 17.45
C LEU A 28 -9.74 -20.02 18.73
N SER A 29 -10.60 -20.77 19.42
CA SER A 29 -10.21 -21.58 20.59
C SER A 29 -9.81 -23.01 20.25
N SER A 30 -9.87 -23.39 18.97
CA SER A 30 -9.55 -24.74 18.49
C SER A 30 -8.03 -24.95 18.40
N SER A 31 -7.59 -26.20 18.44
CA SER A 31 -6.20 -26.54 18.22
C SER A 31 -5.75 -26.26 16.79
N LEU A 32 -4.44 -26.14 16.55
CA LEU A 32 -3.90 -25.97 15.21
C LEU A 32 -4.25 -27.13 14.28
N GLU A 33 -4.27 -28.37 14.81
CA GLU A 33 -4.65 -29.56 14.09
C GLU A 33 -6.11 -29.50 13.63
N ASP A 34 -7.02 -29.03 14.48
CA ASP A 34 -8.43 -28.87 14.13
C ASP A 34 -8.62 -27.81 13.05
N ILE A 35 -7.89 -26.69 13.13
CA ILE A 35 -7.94 -25.64 12.12
C ILE A 35 -7.40 -26.15 10.77
N ILE A 36 -6.32 -26.94 10.77
CA ILE A 36 -5.81 -27.57 9.55
C ILE A 36 -6.83 -28.55 8.96
N LEU A 37 -7.49 -29.33 9.80
CA LEU A 37 -8.55 -30.24 9.38
C LEU A 37 -9.75 -29.48 8.79
N LEU A 38 -10.14 -28.36 9.37
CA LEU A 38 -11.16 -27.46 8.80
C LEU A 38 -10.74 -26.92 7.43
N ALA A 39 -9.47 -26.54 7.27
CA ALA A 39 -8.93 -26.00 6.03
C ALA A 39 -8.70 -27.08 4.94
N SER A 40 -8.79 -28.36 5.26
CA SER A 40 -8.69 -29.45 4.27
C SER A 40 -9.88 -29.52 3.30
N LYS A 41 -10.97 -28.80 3.61
CA LYS A 41 -12.20 -28.75 2.80
C LYS A 41 -12.67 -27.30 2.65
N SER A 42 -13.36 -27.02 1.54
CA SER A 42 -14.04 -25.73 1.40
C SER A 42 -15.13 -25.60 2.46
N ARG A 43 -15.23 -24.42 3.09
CA ARG A 43 -16.19 -24.18 4.17
C ARG A 43 -17.15 -23.06 3.79
N SER A 44 -18.42 -23.37 3.61
CA SER A 44 -19.46 -22.38 3.44
C SER A 44 -20.00 -21.95 4.81
N ILE A 45 -19.82 -20.67 5.14
CA ILE A 45 -20.52 -20.05 6.27
C ILE A 45 -21.71 -19.29 5.70
N PRO A 46 -22.93 -19.55 6.17
CA PRO A 46 -24.08 -18.76 5.78
C PRO A 46 -23.85 -17.31 6.24
N PHE A 47 -23.58 -16.42 5.29
CA PHE A 47 -23.57 -14.99 5.59
C PHE A 47 -24.97 -14.62 6.08
N ARG A 48 -25.12 -14.26 7.35
CA ARG A 48 -26.30 -13.51 7.76
C ARG A 48 -26.32 -12.26 6.89
N LYS A 49 -27.38 -12.04 6.12
CA LYS A 49 -27.66 -10.71 5.56
C LYS A 49 -27.68 -9.76 6.76
N VAL A 50 -26.58 -9.09 6.98
CA VAL A 50 -26.57 -7.92 7.85
C VAL A 50 -27.54 -6.97 7.17
N GLY A 51 -28.70 -6.75 7.79
CA GLY A 51 -29.65 -5.77 7.28
C GLY A 51 -28.89 -4.48 7.00
N ASN A 52 -29.42 -3.65 6.08
CA ASN A 52 -28.82 -2.37 5.65
C ASN A 52 -28.58 -1.42 6.86
N THR A 53 -27.75 -1.82 7.79
CA THR A 53 -27.17 -0.95 8.78
C THR A 53 -26.19 -0.09 8.01
N LYS A 54 -26.62 1.11 7.66
CA LYS A 54 -25.71 2.18 7.25
C LYS A 54 -24.66 2.27 8.37
N VAL A 55 -23.50 1.70 8.15
CA VAL A 55 -22.36 1.92 9.05
C VAL A 55 -22.09 3.40 8.94
N LYS A 56 -22.51 4.17 9.96
CA LYS A 56 -22.02 5.54 10.09
C LYS A 56 -20.55 5.41 10.43
N PHE A 57 -19.71 5.65 9.44
CA PHE A 57 -18.32 5.94 9.74
C PHE A 57 -18.31 7.15 10.69
N PRO A 58 -17.49 7.13 11.74
CA PRO A 58 -17.30 8.31 12.56
C PRO A 58 -16.95 9.46 11.62
N GLU A 59 -17.68 10.57 11.72
CA GLU A 59 -17.33 11.79 10.99
C GLU A 59 -15.88 12.11 11.35
N GLN A 60 -15.02 12.11 10.35
CA GLN A 60 -13.64 12.54 10.58
C GLN A 60 -13.72 13.99 11.07
N PRO A 61 -13.00 14.34 12.14
CA PRO A 61 -12.96 15.74 12.56
C PRO A 61 -12.55 16.59 11.36
N PRO A 62 -13.18 17.76 11.17
CA PRO A 62 -12.79 18.66 10.09
C PRO A 62 -11.28 18.86 10.17
N ILE A 63 -10.58 18.64 9.08
CA ILE A 63 -9.16 18.95 8.99
C ILE A 63 -9.10 20.46 9.13
N GLU A 64 -8.66 20.92 10.30
CA GLU A 64 -8.43 22.36 10.49
C GLU A 64 -7.47 22.81 9.40
N ALA A 65 -7.91 23.78 8.61
CA ALA A 65 -7.10 24.34 7.55
C ALA A 65 -5.85 24.93 8.21
N VAL A 66 -4.72 24.28 8.02
CA VAL A 66 -3.44 24.80 8.54
C VAL A 66 -3.17 26.05 7.73
N GLU A 67 -3.33 27.22 8.36
CA GLU A 67 -2.86 28.49 7.83
C GLU A 67 -1.33 28.41 7.72
N GLY A 68 -0.82 28.23 6.51
CA GLY A 68 0.60 28.09 6.28
C GLY A 68 0.96 28.39 4.83
N GLU A 69 2.22 28.68 4.61
CA GLU A 69 2.79 28.82 3.27
C GLU A 69 2.57 27.53 2.46
N VAL A 70 2.36 27.69 1.14
CA VAL A 70 2.26 26.55 0.23
C VAL A 70 3.55 25.75 0.32
N SER A 71 3.45 24.49 0.69
CA SER A 71 4.62 23.63 0.82
C SER A 71 5.35 23.49 -0.53
N VAL A 72 6.66 23.64 -0.51
CA VAL A 72 7.52 23.38 -1.67
C VAL A 72 7.74 21.87 -1.85
N PRO A 73 8.12 21.41 -3.06
CA PRO A 73 8.47 20.01 -3.24
C PRO A 73 9.72 19.64 -2.44
N PHE A 74 9.70 18.47 -1.82
CA PHE A 74 10.88 17.91 -1.17
C PHE A 74 11.71 17.12 -2.16
N TYR A 75 13.03 17.20 -2.05
CA TYR A 75 14.00 16.51 -2.89
C TYR A 75 14.95 15.72 -1.99
N GLU A 76 14.55 14.50 -1.63
CA GLU A 76 15.41 13.55 -0.90
C GLU A 76 16.27 12.70 -1.84
N GLY A 77 15.96 12.74 -3.12
CA GLY A 77 16.68 12.16 -4.25
C GLY A 77 16.72 13.14 -5.42
N LYS A 78 16.66 12.63 -6.65
CA LYS A 78 16.66 13.44 -7.88
C LYS A 78 15.26 13.94 -8.27
N LEU A 79 14.23 13.24 -7.85
CA LEU A 79 12.85 13.53 -8.22
C LEU A 79 12.09 14.23 -7.08
N PRO A 80 11.16 15.15 -7.41
CA PRO A 80 10.37 15.84 -6.38
C PRO A 80 9.42 14.88 -5.68
N MET A 81 9.29 15.02 -4.37
CA MET A 81 8.36 14.26 -3.54
C MET A 81 7.20 15.14 -3.08
N LEU A 82 5.99 14.57 -3.05
CA LEU A 82 4.83 15.25 -2.47
C LEU A 82 5.01 15.42 -0.96
N PRO A 83 4.60 16.55 -0.36
CA PRO A 83 4.71 16.77 1.09
C PRO A 83 4.04 15.68 1.93
N CYS A 84 2.86 15.20 1.51
CA CYS A 84 2.16 14.11 2.18
C CYS A 84 2.93 12.79 2.12
N LEU A 85 3.60 12.49 1.00
CA LEU A 85 4.43 11.30 0.87
C LEU A 85 5.74 11.46 1.66
N HIS A 86 6.38 12.62 1.60
CA HIS A 86 7.54 12.93 2.43
C HIS A 86 7.22 12.68 3.91
N ASN A 87 6.17 13.30 4.43
CA ASN A 87 5.75 13.10 5.81
C ASN A 87 5.45 11.64 6.16
N ALA A 88 4.90 10.87 5.21
CA ALA A 88 4.54 9.47 5.41
C ALA A 88 5.73 8.50 5.36
N VAL A 89 6.79 8.82 4.58
CA VAL A 89 7.93 7.93 4.37
C VAL A 89 9.18 8.34 5.13
N MET A 90 9.25 9.58 5.64
CA MET A 90 10.34 10.08 6.46
C MET A 90 10.03 9.87 7.96
N THR A 91 9.56 8.69 8.28
CA THR A 91 9.27 8.21 9.64
C THR A 91 10.02 6.91 9.87
N GLU A 92 10.32 6.60 11.11
CA GLU A 92 10.94 5.31 11.45
C GLU A 92 10.08 4.16 10.93
N ASN A 93 10.67 3.32 10.07
CA ASN A 93 10.01 2.19 9.43
C ASN A 93 8.66 2.52 8.78
N PRO A 94 8.65 3.31 7.69
CA PRO A 94 7.41 3.73 7.05
C PRO A 94 6.54 2.54 6.64
N SER A 95 5.23 2.73 6.73
CA SER A 95 4.28 1.67 6.39
C SER A 95 4.45 1.16 4.97
N HIS A 96 4.13 -0.11 4.74
CA HIS A 96 4.17 -0.70 3.39
C HIS A 96 3.29 0.08 2.39
N LEU A 97 2.16 0.62 2.84
CA LEU A 97 1.27 1.42 2.00
C LEU A 97 1.89 2.77 1.61
N ALA A 98 2.54 3.46 2.54
CA ALA A 98 3.25 4.71 2.25
C ALA A 98 4.36 4.49 1.21
N ARG A 99 5.14 3.42 1.36
CA ARG A 99 6.18 3.02 0.39
C ARG A 99 5.59 2.70 -0.99
N ALA A 100 4.46 2.00 -1.05
CA ALA A 100 3.77 1.69 -2.30
C ALA A 100 3.25 2.96 -3.00
N TYR A 101 2.77 3.94 -2.24
CA TYR A 101 2.35 5.23 -2.79
C TYR A 101 3.52 6.06 -3.31
N LEU A 102 4.67 6.01 -2.65
CA LEU A 102 5.90 6.62 -3.16
C LEU A 102 6.34 5.99 -4.48
N VAL A 103 6.32 4.67 -4.60
CA VAL A 103 6.59 3.96 -5.86
C VAL A 103 5.63 4.41 -6.97
N SER A 104 4.32 4.49 -6.66
CA SER A 104 3.31 4.95 -7.61
C SER A 104 3.54 6.38 -8.06
N TRP A 105 3.96 7.25 -7.14
CA TRP A 105 4.29 8.65 -7.42
C TRP A 105 5.46 8.78 -8.39
N TYR A 106 6.59 8.12 -8.11
CA TYR A 106 7.75 8.17 -8.99
C TYR A 106 7.49 7.53 -10.35
N ARG A 107 6.74 6.42 -10.37
CA ARG A 107 6.26 5.84 -11.62
C ARG A 107 5.45 6.85 -12.43
N ASP A 108 4.50 7.55 -11.81
CA ASP A 108 3.66 8.55 -12.50
C ASP A 108 4.46 9.77 -13.00
N LEU A 109 5.47 10.21 -12.24
CA LEU A 109 6.39 11.26 -12.69
C LEU A 109 7.19 10.82 -13.91
N LEU A 110 7.80 9.66 -13.86
CA LEU A 110 8.65 9.13 -14.92
C LEU A 110 7.89 8.80 -16.20
N THR A 111 6.60 8.49 -16.10
CA THR A 111 5.77 8.08 -17.24
C THR A 111 4.77 9.14 -17.66
N LEU A 112 4.75 10.31 -17.02
CA LEU A 112 3.70 11.33 -17.21
C LEU A 112 2.28 10.72 -17.10
N ARG A 113 2.11 9.78 -16.15
CA ARG A 113 0.88 9.03 -15.90
C ARG A 113 0.40 8.13 -17.04
N THR A 114 1.19 7.91 -18.06
CA THR A 114 0.85 6.97 -19.13
C THR A 114 0.95 5.52 -18.66
N ASN A 115 0.25 4.62 -19.33
CA ASN A 115 0.37 3.19 -19.05
C ASN A 115 1.55 2.62 -19.83
N LEU A 116 2.38 1.85 -19.14
CA LEU A 116 3.49 1.13 -19.74
C LEU A 116 2.94 -0.16 -20.38
N THR A 117 3.27 -0.38 -21.63
CA THR A 117 2.75 -1.55 -22.40
C THR A 117 3.80 -2.62 -22.56
N SER A 118 5.04 -2.26 -22.88
CA SER A 118 6.11 -3.23 -23.08
C SER A 118 6.78 -3.65 -21.76
N LEU A 119 7.30 -4.86 -21.73
CA LEU A 119 8.05 -5.36 -20.56
C LEU A 119 9.38 -4.61 -20.39
N GLU A 120 9.98 -4.20 -21.50
CA GLU A 120 11.22 -3.44 -21.49
C GLU A 120 11.04 -2.06 -20.85
N GLU A 121 9.99 -1.32 -21.25
CA GLU A 121 9.65 -0.03 -20.62
C GLU A 121 9.36 -0.20 -19.12
N LYS A 122 8.59 -1.23 -18.76
CA LYS A 122 8.28 -1.52 -17.35
C LYS A 122 9.54 -1.79 -16.53
N ASN A 123 10.48 -2.56 -17.05
CA ASN A 123 11.73 -2.84 -16.36
C ASN A 123 12.60 -1.58 -16.25
N LYS A 124 12.70 -0.79 -17.32
CA LYS A 124 13.44 0.48 -17.29
C LYS A 124 12.90 1.44 -16.24
N VAL A 125 11.57 1.62 -16.19
CA VAL A 125 10.95 2.49 -15.18
C VAL A 125 11.12 1.91 -13.78
N LEU A 126 11.03 0.58 -13.63
CA LEU A 126 11.28 -0.09 -12.35
C LEU A 126 12.71 0.19 -11.84
N ASP A 127 13.71 0.07 -12.70
CA ASP A 127 15.11 0.35 -12.35
C ASP A 127 15.28 1.80 -11.88
N MET A 128 14.70 2.77 -12.60
CA MET A 128 14.74 4.18 -12.22
C MET A 128 14.04 4.46 -10.89
N VAL A 129 12.89 3.86 -10.64
CA VAL A 129 12.15 4.00 -9.39
C VAL A 129 12.92 3.40 -8.22
N VAL A 130 13.52 2.22 -8.39
CA VAL A 130 14.30 1.56 -7.33
C VAL A 130 15.55 2.36 -7.01
N GLU A 131 16.24 2.89 -8.01
CA GLU A 131 17.42 3.74 -7.80
C GLU A 131 17.08 5.03 -7.05
N GLU A 132 15.93 5.64 -7.34
CA GLU A 132 15.46 6.83 -6.62
C GLU A 132 15.16 6.53 -5.16
N ILE A 133 14.46 5.41 -4.89
CA ILE A 133 14.15 4.99 -3.51
C ILE A 133 15.43 4.61 -2.76
N LYS A 134 16.37 3.96 -3.43
CA LYS A 134 17.69 3.64 -2.86
C LYS A 134 18.42 4.91 -2.41
N SER A 135 18.45 5.94 -3.27
CA SER A 135 19.06 7.22 -2.91
C SER A 135 18.42 7.86 -1.67
N ILE A 136 17.09 7.76 -1.54
CA ILE A 136 16.39 8.26 -0.36
C ILE A 136 16.78 7.45 0.89
N ALA A 137 16.78 6.13 0.80
CA ALA A 137 17.09 5.26 1.94
C ALA A 137 18.55 5.41 2.41
N GLU A 138 19.51 5.53 1.48
CA GLU A 138 20.92 5.71 1.80
C GLU A 138 21.23 7.09 2.39
N ASN A 139 20.47 8.13 2.00
CA ASN A 139 20.60 9.47 2.57
C ASN A 139 19.88 9.63 3.93
N ASN A 140 19.03 8.69 4.30
CA ASN A 140 18.18 8.73 5.49
C ASN A 140 18.19 7.39 6.22
N ASP A 141 19.38 6.86 6.48
CA ASP A 141 19.62 5.54 7.08
C ASP A 141 19.02 5.41 8.49
N GLU A 142 18.90 6.50 9.24
CA GLU A 142 18.24 6.56 10.56
C GLU A 142 16.71 6.33 10.48
N VAL A 143 16.12 6.55 9.30
CA VAL A 143 14.67 6.45 9.08
C VAL A 143 14.27 5.11 8.45
N TRP A 144 15.06 4.65 7.48
CA TRP A 144 14.79 3.42 6.72
C TRP A 144 15.65 2.25 7.21
N LEU A 145 15.58 1.93 8.50
CA LEU A 145 16.39 0.90 9.16
C LEU A 145 16.23 -0.50 8.55
N ASP A 146 15.07 -0.80 7.96
CA ASP A 146 14.74 -2.08 7.34
C ASP A 146 14.94 -2.08 5.82
N TRP A 147 15.75 -1.13 5.29
CA TRP A 147 16.00 -1.05 3.86
C TRP A 147 16.63 -2.33 3.31
N ASP A 148 15.99 -2.88 2.28
CA ASP A 148 16.50 -3.99 1.47
C ASP A 148 16.14 -3.77 0.01
N GLU A 149 17.16 -3.67 -0.86
CA GLU A 149 16.97 -3.38 -2.28
C GLU A 149 16.20 -4.49 -3.00
N GLY A 150 16.46 -5.76 -2.65
CA GLY A 150 15.79 -6.90 -3.27
C GLY A 150 14.29 -6.93 -2.95
N GLN A 151 13.94 -6.69 -1.70
CA GLN A 151 12.54 -6.60 -1.27
C GLN A 151 11.84 -5.39 -1.88
N THR A 152 12.51 -4.23 -1.89
CA THR A 152 11.98 -3.01 -2.50
C THR A 152 11.72 -3.21 -3.99
N ARG A 153 12.67 -3.81 -4.72
CA ARG A 153 12.50 -4.14 -6.14
C ARG A 153 11.32 -5.09 -6.39
N LYS A 154 11.16 -6.10 -5.53
CA LYS A 154 10.05 -7.06 -5.62
C LYS A 154 8.69 -6.38 -5.44
N HIS A 155 8.58 -5.49 -4.45
CA HIS A 155 7.33 -4.76 -4.19
C HIS A 155 7.08 -3.68 -5.25
N ALA A 156 8.09 -2.92 -5.65
CA ALA A 156 8.00 -1.90 -6.68
C ALA A 156 7.58 -2.49 -8.04
N ARG A 157 8.07 -3.68 -8.39
CA ARG A 157 7.66 -4.39 -9.62
C ARG A 157 6.16 -4.57 -9.70
N PHE A 158 5.50 -4.97 -8.60
CA PHE A 158 4.05 -5.15 -8.58
C PHE A 158 3.33 -3.85 -8.96
N THR A 159 3.74 -2.74 -8.38
CA THR A 159 3.16 -1.41 -8.62
C THR A 159 3.44 -0.91 -10.05
N VAL A 160 4.69 -0.96 -10.49
CA VAL A 160 5.12 -0.46 -11.80
C VAL A 160 4.52 -1.31 -12.93
N HIS A 161 4.64 -2.64 -12.86
CA HIS A 161 4.14 -3.53 -13.91
C HIS A 161 2.61 -3.58 -13.96
N GLY A 162 1.95 -3.37 -12.80
CA GLY A 162 0.49 -3.28 -12.71
C GLY A 162 -0.08 -1.92 -13.14
N ASN A 163 0.77 -0.97 -13.51
CA ASN A 163 0.36 0.40 -13.86
C ASN A 163 -0.46 1.09 -12.76
N TYR A 164 -0.16 0.81 -11.48
CA TYR A 164 -0.82 1.47 -10.37
C TYR A 164 -0.48 2.96 -10.33
N LYS A 165 -1.52 3.77 -10.25
CA LYS A 165 -1.40 5.23 -10.23
C LYS A 165 -1.22 5.74 -8.80
N THR A 166 -0.64 6.93 -8.70
CA THR A 166 -0.66 7.70 -7.45
C THR A 166 -2.10 7.88 -6.99
N PRO A 167 -2.42 7.63 -5.72
CA PRO A 167 -3.76 7.87 -5.19
C PRO A 167 -4.18 9.33 -5.33
N SER A 168 -5.49 9.56 -5.38
CA SER A 168 -6.05 10.91 -5.37
C SER A 168 -5.78 11.61 -4.04
N CYS A 169 -5.85 12.95 -4.04
CA CYS A 169 -5.75 13.71 -2.80
C CYS A 169 -6.83 13.31 -1.80
N ASP A 170 -8.08 13.09 -2.24
CA ASP A 170 -9.17 12.65 -1.36
C ASP A 170 -8.82 11.34 -0.64
N LYS A 171 -8.18 10.41 -1.35
CA LYS A 171 -7.71 9.16 -0.75
C LYS A 171 -6.57 9.39 0.26
N LEU A 172 -5.59 10.22 -0.08
CA LEU A 172 -4.50 10.57 0.83
C LEU A 172 -4.98 11.32 2.07
N ILE A 173 -6.01 12.16 1.92
CA ILE A 173 -6.70 12.84 3.03
C ILE A 173 -7.42 11.82 3.90
N SER A 174 -8.24 10.95 3.31
CA SER A 174 -9.02 9.95 4.04
C SER A 174 -8.16 8.94 4.82
N GLU A 175 -6.93 8.73 4.38
CA GLU A 175 -5.95 7.84 5.03
C GLU A 175 -5.01 8.58 5.99
N GLY A 176 -5.20 9.89 6.18
CA GLY A 176 -4.42 10.70 7.12
C GLY A 176 -3.00 11.05 6.67
N TYR A 177 -2.67 10.87 5.40
CA TYR A 177 -1.34 11.24 4.87
C TYR A 177 -1.23 12.71 4.49
N CYS A 178 -2.34 13.35 4.11
CA CYS A 178 -2.32 14.74 3.68
C CYS A 178 -2.10 15.69 4.86
N ILE A 179 -1.13 16.60 4.72
CA ILE A 179 -0.76 17.57 5.75
C ILE A 179 -1.29 18.99 5.47
N GLY A 180 -2.18 19.16 4.48
CA GLY A 180 -2.78 20.45 4.14
C GLY A 180 -2.35 20.99 2.79
N LYS A 181 -2.12 22.31 2.70
CA LYS A 181 -1.76 22.99 1.43
C LYS A 181 -0.53 22.37 0.77
N CYS A 182 -0.61 22.12 -0.53
CA CYS A 182 0.41 21.43 -1.28
C CYS A 182 0.75 22.21 -2.56
N TRP A 183 2.02 22.27 -2.93
CA TRP A 183 2.50 22.91 -4.17
C TRP A 183 1.84 22.34 -5.44
N ARG A 184 1.36 21.08 -5.39
CA ARG A 184 0.64 20.45 -6.50
C ARG A 184 -0.75 21.03 -6.72
N PHE A 185 -1.39 21.53 -5.64
CA PHE A 185 -2.73 22.11 -5.67
C PHE A 185 -2.76 23.36 -4.78
N PRO A 186 -2.08 24.45 -5.21
CA PRO A 186 -1.95 25.66 -4.37
C PRO A 186 -3.28 26.39 -4.14
N ASN A 187 -4.31 26.10 -4.92
CA ASN A 187 -5.59 26.83 -4.94
C ASN A 187 -6.77 25.97 -4.49
N VAL A 188 -6.56 24.90 -3.74
CA VAL A 188 -7.68 24.18 -3.14
C VAL A 188 -8.12 24.96 -1.90
N ASP A 189 -8.81 26.05 -2.13
CA ASP A 189 -9.70 26.65 -1.14
C ASP A 189 -10.91 25.72 -1.03
N ASN A 190 -11.01 25.00 0.06
CA ASN A 190 -12.22 24.27 0.43
C ASN A 190 -13.20 25.19 1.12
#